data_62f67eca6e82e7cbaeb9a6e095ebe7e2
#
_entry.id   62f67eca6e82e7cbaeb9a6e095ebe7e2
#
_cell.length_a   1.000
_cell.length_b   1.000
_cell.length_c   1.000
_cell.angle_alpha   90.00
_cell.angle_beta   90.00
_cell.angle_gamma   90.00
#
_symmetry.space_group_name_H-M   'P 1'
#
loop_
_entity.id
_entity.type
_entity.pdbx_description
1 polymer ?
#
loop_
_entity_poly.entity_id
_entity_poly.type
_entity_poly.pdbx_seq_one_letter_code
_entity_poly.pdbx_strand_id
1 'polypeptide(L)'
;MSKRRPSGDGMVRKKDDGRWEGRIVIGHKENGDSIFRYIYAPTQKELTAKLRQEITVYQGVDLTEDSKLTLNEWLDYWLDAIMVGTIRPSTLNGYRRYSNLYIKPYLGDKQISKITPADVQKMYEVLKARGRVKEHAQYGHQLSGSMVHSIHTMFHEAMKAAKESHIIAKNPTENIPVPKANPKPKQILNDDQLEQFMEAIKHDAVWHDFFYTELTTGLRRGELCGLMWADFDEAAGTLAVRRTIHMEKGGRLVAGATKTGRGTRNILLPASTAQLLSERKKHSWSEWIFPNPLKPESPTNPRSAYGHLKALLDSAGLPNIRFHDLRHTFATHALASGVDAKTLSGILGHTKASFTLDTYTHVTGDMQRTAAEIVGDFMTEILGEEMKPWQNAENEGTGASI
;
A
#
# COMPACT_ATOMS: atom_id res chain seq x y z
N MET A 1 40.29 -30.10 42.47
CA MET A 1 40.57 -29.61 41.12
C MET A 1 39.28 -29.07 40.51
N SER A 2 39.19 -27.79 40.24
CA SER A 2 38.01 -27.18 39.58
C SER A 2 37.90 -27.71 38.15
N LYS A 3 36.79 -28.39 37.80
CA LYS A 3 36.53 -28.84 36.41
C LYS A 3 36.57 -27.65 35.50
N ARG A 4 37.45 -27.61 34.51
CA ARG A 4 37.43 -26.63 33.41
C ARG A 4 36.09 -26.71 32.70
N ARG A 5 35.38 -25.58 32.58
CA ARG A 5 34.14 -25.51 31.83
C ARG A 5 34.41 -25.77 30.33
N PRO A 6 33.45 -26.39 29.63
CA PRO A 6 33.55 -26.55 28.18
C PRO A 6 33.77 -25.23 27.48
N SER A 7 34.50 -25.26 26.36
CA SER A 7 34.65 -24.09 25.47
C SER A 7 33.27 -23.67 24.96
N GLY A 8 32.87 -22.40 25.18
CA GLY A 8 31.56 -21.85 24.79
C GLY A 8 30.67 -21.46 25.98
N ASP A 9 30.90 -21.96 27.19
CA ASP A 9 30.06 -21.70 28.38
C ASP A 9 30.24 -20.28 28.98
N GLY A 10 31.09 -19.43 28.39
CA GLY A 10 31.38 -18.08 28.88
C GLY A 10 32.26 -18.07 30.13
N MET A 11 32.90 -16.92 30.40
CA MET A 11 33.69 -16.71 31.61
C MET A 11 32.80 -16.13 32.72
N VAL A 12 32.98 -16.59 33.95
CA VAL A 12 32.26 -16.10 35.15
C VAL A 12 33.26 -15.74 36.21
N ARG A 13 33.17 -14.54 36.78
CA ARG A 13 33.98 -14.07 37.91
C ARG A 13 33.13 -13.25 38.89
N LYS A 14 33.56 -13.23 40.17
CA LYS A 14 33.03 -12.32 41.17
C LYS A 14 33.87 -11.05 41.14
N LYS A 15 33.21 -9.90 41.11
CA LYS A 15 33.88 -8.59 41.18
C LYS A 15 34.10 -8.16 42.63
N ASP A 16 34.98 -7.21 42.83
CA ASP A 16 35.28 -6.66 44.15
C ASP A 16 34.08 -5.95 44.79
N ASP A 17 33.13 -5.46 43.95
CA ASP A 17 31.87 -4.85 44.40
C ASP A 17 30.80 -5.89 44.78
N GLY A 18 31.19 -7.17 44.84
CA GLY A 18 30.29 -8.29 45.24
C GLY A 18 29.42 -8.82 44.13
N ARG A 19 29.26 -8.14 43.00
CA ARG A 19 28.46 -8.62 41.84
C ARG A 19 29.20 -9.70 41.08
N TRP A 20 28.42 -10.55 40.43
CA TRP A 20 28.94 -11.56 39.51
C TRP A 20 28.92 -11.02 38.09
N GLU A 21 30.04 -11.17 37.39
CA GLU A 21 30.20 -10.82 35.98
C GLU A 21 30.45 -12.07 35.15
N GLY A 22 29.72 -12.15 34.04
CA GLY A 22 29.95 -13.15 32.99
C GLY A 22 30.21 -12.48 31.66
N ARG A 23 30.98 -13.12 30.79
CA ARG A 23 31.17 -12.66 29.41
C ARG A 23 31.08 -13.83 28.43
N ILE A 24 30.49 -13.56 27.28
CA ILE A 24 30.46 -14.46 26.12
C ILE A 24 31.05 -13.75 24.91
N VAL A 25 31.65 -14.50 24.00
CA VAL A 25 32.05 -13.99 22.69
C VAL A 25 30.78 -13.93 21.83
N ILE A 26 30.52 -12.79 21.22
CA ILE A 26 29.36 -12.55 20.36
C ILE A 26 29.74 -12.22 18.91
N GLY A 27 31.03 -12.07 18.63
CA GLY A 27 31.54 -11.76 17.31
C GLY A 27 33.05 -11.51 17.32
N HIS A 28 33.56 -11.14 16.17
CA HIS A 28 34.97 -10.82 15.97
C HIS A 28 35.12 -9.51 15.20
N LYS A 29 36.21 -8.80 15.47
CA LYS A 29 36.63 -7.62 14.70
C LYS A 29 37.34 -8.07 13.42
N GLU A 30 37.53 -7.15 12.48
CA GLU A 30 38.30 -7.41 11.25
C GLU A 30 39.74 -7.91 11.53
N ASN A 31 40.35 -7.49 12.64
CA ASN A 31 41.70 -7.94 13.07
C ASN A 31 41.67 -9.29 13.80
N GLY A 32 40.54 -9.96 13.92
CA GLY A 32 40.35 -11.25 14.60
C GLY A 32 40.11 -11.17 16.12
N ASP A 33 40.15 -9.99 16.72
CA ASP A 33 39.89 -9.82 18.14
C ASP A 33 38.42 -10.13 18.48
N SER A 34 38.19 -10.84 19.59
CA SER A 34 36.80 -11.18 20.01
C SER A 34 36.02 -9.97 20.51
N ILE A 35 34.75 -9.87 20.09
CA ILE A 35 33.79 -8.92 20.64
C ILE A 35 33.05 -9.63 21.80
N PHE A 36 33.13 -9.01 22.99
CA PHE A 36 32.54 -9.59 24.20
C PHE A 36 31.24 -8.88 24.59
N ARG A 37 30.27 -9.68 25.05
CA ARG A 37 29.10 -9.20 25.80
C ARG A 37 29.26 -9.52 27.26
N TYR A 38 29.13 -8.49 28.08
CA TYR A 38 29.23 -8.61 29.53
C TYR A 38 27.86 -8.64 30.17
N ILE A 39 27.65 -9.56 31.13
CA ILE A 39 26.40 -9.81 31.83
C ILE A 39 26.68 -9.72 33.32
N TYR A 40 25.82 -9.04 34.07
CA TYR A 40 25.97 -8.86 35.50
C TYR A 40 24.76 -9.40 36.24
N ALA A 41 24.98 -9.98 37.43
CA ALA A 41 23.94 -10.41 38.36
C ALA A 41 24.41 -10.32 39.81
N PRO A 42 23.48 -10.15 40.76
CA PRO A 42 23.84 -10.16 42.20
C PRO A 42 24.30 -11.54 42.68
N THR A 43 23.80 -12.62 42.09
CA THR A 43 24.15 -13.98 42.44
C THR A 43 24.69 -14.80 41.28
N GLN A 44 25.54 -15.79 41.59
CA GLN A 44 26.10 -16.70 40.58
C GLN A 44 25.00 -17.50 39.86
N LYS A 45 23.95 -17.90 40.58
CA LYS A 45 22.81 -18.66 40.03
C LYS A 45 22.07 -17.86 38.98
N GLU A 46 21.74 -16.61 39.28
CA GLU A 46 21.08 -15.68 38.32
C GLU A 46 21.98 -15.38 37.13
N LEU A 47 23.29 -15.17 37.37
CA LEU A 47 24.23 -14.95 36.29
C LEU A 47 24.27 -16.13 35.33
N THR A 48 24.33 -17.35 35.88
CA THR A 48 24.36 -18.57 35.06
C THR A 48 23.09 -18.73 34.23
N ALA A 49 21.91 -18.39 34.78
CA ALA A 49 20.65 -18.42 34.05
C ALA A 49 20.64 -17.39 32.92
N LYS A 50 21.06 -16.15 33.19
CA LYS A 50 21.18 -15.10 32.17
C LYS A 50 22.21 -15.46 31.09
N LEU A 51 23.36 -16.00 31.46
CA LEU A 51 24.38 -16.45 30.50
C LEU A 51 23.82 -17.51 29.53
N ARG A 52 23.09 -18.50 30.03
CA ARG A 52 22.50 -19.53 29.19
C ARG A 52 21.52 -18.94 28.17
N GLN A 53 20.69 -17.98 28.59
CA GLN A 53 19.79 -17.27 27.69
C GLN A 53 20.56 -16.50 26.60
N GLU A 54 21.60 -15.75 27.00
CA GLU A 54 22.41 -15.00 26.05
C GLU A 54 23.20 -15.92 25.10
N ILE A 55 23.76 -17.02 25.58
CA ILE A 55 24.43 -18.04 24.73
C ILE A 55 23.45 -18.54 23.67
N THR A 56 22.22 -18.89 24.05
CA THR A 56 21.20 -19.32 23.08
C THR A 56 20.86 -18.22 22.05
N VAL A 57 20.86 -16.95 22.44
CA VAL A 57 20.60 -15.82 21.54
C VAL A 57 21.71 -15.64 20.51
N TYR A 58 22.99 -15.80 20.94
CA TYR A 58 24.14 -15.58 20.10
C TYR A 58 24.77 -16.85 19.52
N GLN A 59 24.14 -18.00 19.72
CA GLN A 59 24.61 -19.27 19.18
C GLN A 59 24.60 -19.25 17.65
N GLY A 60 25.77 -19.42 17.02
CA GLY A 60 25.94 -19.36 15.58
C GLY A 60 25.90 -17.94 14.98
N VAL A 61 25.95 -16.91 15.83
CA VAL A 61 26.01 -15.51 15.39
C VAL A 61 27.40 -14.97 15.61
N ASP A 62 28.00 -14.34 14.59
CA ASP A 62 29.29 -13.67 14.63
C ASP A 62 29.09 -12.19 14.27
N LEU A 63 28.91 -11.32 15.30
CA LEU A 63 28.62 -9.91 15.09
C LEU A 63 29.87 -9.16 14.66
N THR A 64 29.68 -8.15 13.81
CA THR A 64 30.71 -7.21 13.37
C THR A 64 30.87 -6.04 14.34
N GLU A 65 31.91 -5.22 14.14
CA GLU A 65 32.13 -3.97 14.93
C GLU A 65 30.95 -2.98 14.74
N ASP A 66 30.26 -3.03 13.64
CA ASP A 66 29.07 -2.22 13.33
C ASP A 66 27.89 -2.46 14.30
N SER A 67 27.96 -3.53 15.11
CA SER A 67 27.01 -3.75 16.21
C SER A 67 27.00 -2.61 17.26
N LYS A 68 28.00 -1.72 17.23
CA LYS A 68 28.11 -0.53 18.09
C LYS A 68 27.41 0.71 17.47
N LEU A 69 27.08 0.69 16.19
CA LEU A 69 26.40 1.79 15.53
C LEU A 69 25.10 2.16 16.26
N THR A 70 24.77 3.43 16.22
CA THR A 70 23.46 3.92 16.62
C THR A 70 22.43 3.55 15.55
N LEU A 71 21.14 3.54 15.91
CA LEU A 71 20.09 3.33 14.93
C LEU A 71 20.05 4.47 13.89
N ASN A 72 20.44 5.68 14.25
CA ASN A 72 20.56 6.80 13.31
C ASN A 72 21.55 6.47 12.19
N GLU A 73 22.76 6.08 12.55
CA GLU A 73 23.83 5.74 11.60
C GLU A 73 23.44 4.57 10.71
N TRP A 74 22.86 3.51 11.30
CA TRP A 74 22.39 2.37 10.52
C TRP A 74 21.28 2.74 9.52
N LEU A 75 20.25 3.48 9.95
CA LEU A 75 19.15 3.86 9.07
C LEU A 75 19.60 4.77 7.92
N ASP A 76 20.55 5.68 8.17
CA ASP A 76 21.12 6.50 7.11
C ASP A 76 21.89 5.65 6.11
N TYR A 77 22.79 4.78 6.59
CA TYR A 77 23.52 3.86 5.74
C TYR A 77 22.59 2.94 4.94
N TRP A 78 21.60 2.33 5.60
CA TRP A 78 20.65 1.45 4.94
C TRP A 78 19.86 2.16 3.84
N LEU A 79 19.39 3.38 4.09
CA LEU A 79 18.63 4.17 3.12
C LEU A 79 19.48 4.68 1.97
N ASP A 80 20.74 5.07 2.24
CA ASP A 80 21.58 5.78 1.29
C ASP A 80 22.52 4.85 0.51
N ALA A 81 22.90 3.72 1.07
CA ALA A 81 23.78 2.74 0.42
C ALA A 81 23.05 1.48 -0.05
N ILE A 82 22.11 0.94 0.74
CA ILE A 82 21.46 -0.35 0.42
C ILE A 82 20.19 -0.13 -0.41
N MET A 83 19.35 0.83 -0.03
CA MET A 83 18.03 1.00 -0.64
C MET A 83 18.04 1.87 -1.91
N VAL A 84 19.06 2.72 -2.08
CA VAL A 84 19.23 3.50 -3.32
C VAL A 84 19.40 2.55 -4.52
N GLY A 85 18.58 2.75 -5.56
CA GLY A 85 18.60 1.90 -6.77
C GLY A 85 17.81 0.59 -6.65
N THR A 86 17.53 0.11 -5.43
CA THR A 86 16.73 -1.12 -5.23
C THR A 86 15.23 -0.88 -5.20
N ILE A 87 14.82 0.29 -4.72
CA ILE A 87 13.42 0.71 -4.66
C ILE A 87 13.19 2.01 -5.43
N ARG A 88 11.94 2.27 -5.77
CA ARG A 88 11.57 3.51 -6.50
C ARG A 88 11.88 4.75 -5.65
N PRO A 89 12.30 5.88 -6.29
CA PRO A 89 12.59 7.12 -5.57
C PRO A 89 11.46 7.61 -4.67
N SER A 90 10.20 7.44 -5.09
CA SER A 90 9.03 7.80 -4.28
C SER A 90 8.89 6.96 -3.00
N THR A 91 9.21 5.67 -3.07
CA THR A 91 9.23 4.77 -1.91
C THR A 91 10.38 5.12 -0.98
N LEU A 92 11.57 5.37 -1.53
CA LEU A 92 12.74 5.79 -0.76
C LEU A 92 12.49 7.09 -0.01
N ASN A 93 11.86 8.09 -0.66
CA ASN A 93 11.47 9.33 0.00
C ASN A 93 10.44 9.10 1.13
N GLY A 94 9.52 8.15 0.94
CA GLY A 94 8.60 7.71 1.99
C GLY A 94 9.34 7.09 3.17
N TYR A 95 10.30 6.22 2.91
CA TYR A 95 11.13 5.56 3.93
C TYR A 95 11.98 6.55 4.71
N ARG A 96 12.65 7.51 4.02
CA ARG A 96 13.39 8.60 4.68
C ARG A 96 12.48 9.43 5.58
N ARG A 97 11.26 9.70 5.13
CA ARG A 97 10.27 10.41 5.95
C ARG A 97 9.86 9.61 7.18
N TYR A 98 9.62 8.30 7.04
CA TYR A 98 9.30 7.44 8.19
C TYR A 98 10.45 7.38 9.18
N SER A 99 11.67 7.20 8.70
CA SER A 99 12.88 7.22 9.51
C SER A 99 12.99 8.53 10.32
N ASN A 100 12.99 9.67 9.63
CA ASN A 100 13.29 10.96 10.27
C ASN A 100 12.17 11.48 11.19
N LEU A 101 10.90 11.21 10.87
CA LEU A 101 9.77 11.75 11.64
C LEU A 101 9.29 10.80 12.75
N TYR A 102 9.47 9.49 12.57
CA TYR A 102 8.78 8.52 13.42
C TYR A 102 9.66 7.50 14.11
N ILE A 103 10.90 7.29 13.67
CA ILE A 103 11.79 6.30 14.29
C ILE A 103 12.96 6.98 15.01
N LYS A 104 13.71 7.80 14.29
CA LYS A 104 14.91 8.49 14.83
C LYS A 104 14.63 9.31 16.08
N PRO A 105 13.51 10.06 16.21
CA PRO A 105 13.24 10.85 17.42
C PRO A 105 13.04 10.01 18.69
N TYR A 106 12.78 8.72 18.57
CA TYR A 106 12.49 7.84 19.71
C TYR A 106 13.60 6.83 20.00
N LEU A 107 14.22 6.32 18.97
CA LEU A 107 15.19 5.22 19.07
C LEU A 107 16.55 5.53 18.42
N GLY A 108 16.67 6.65 17.73
CA GLY A 108 17.82 6.95 16.88
C GLY A 108 19.17 6.94 17.58
N ASP A 109 19.27 7.52 18.77
CA ASP A 109 20.52 7.61 19.53
C ASP A 109 20.87 6.32 20.28
N LYS A 110 19.96 5.34 20.24
CA LYS A 110 20.20 4.06 20.90
C LYS A 110 21.08 3.18 20.03
N GLN A 111 22.06 2.50 20.66
CA GLN A 111 22.86 1.50 19.97
C GLN A 111 21.98 0.41 19.40
N ILE A 112 22.13 0.09 18.11
CA ILE A 112 21.23 -0.81 17.39
C ILE A 112 21.11 -2.19 18.05
N SER A 113 22.22 -2.73 18.55
CA SER A 113 22.25 -4.03 19.23
C SER A 113 21.59 -4.03 20.63
N LYS A 114 21.23 -2.85 21.17
CA LYS A 114 20.55 -2.70 22.46
C LYS A 114 19.06 -2.39 22.34
N ILE A 115 18.54 -2.29 21.13
CA ILE A 115 17.11 -2.07 20.91
C ILE A 115 16.37 -3.36 21.21
N THR A 116 15.35 -3.25 22.06
CA THR A 116 14.52 -4.39 22.49
C THR A 116 13.13 -4.34 21.86
N PRO A 117 12.42 -5.48 21.79
CA PRO A 117 11.01 -5.48 21.38
C PRO A 117 10.14 -4.53 22.20
N ALA A 118 10.42 -4.37 23.50
CA ALA A 118 9.71 -3.44 24.39
C ALA A 118 9.93 -1.97 23.99
N ASP A 119 11.13 -1.60 23.55
CA ASP A 119 11.40 -0.25 23.06
C ASP A 119 10.58 0.05 21.79
N VAL A 120 10.52 -0.92 20.88
CA VAL A 120 9.76 -0.78 19.62
C VAL A 120 8.26 -0.70 19.91
N GLN A 121 7.75 -1.54 20.80
CA GLN A 121 6.35 -1.51 21.21
C GLN A 121 5.95 -0.19 21.83
N LYS A 122 6.77 0.33 22.77
CA LYS A 122 6.55 1.65 23.37
C LYS A 122 6.56 2.77 22.34
N MET A 123 7.44 2.72 21.34
CA MET A 123 7.44 3.68 20.24
C MET A 123 6.11 3.62 19.46
N TYR A 124 5.60 2.45 19.12
CA TYR A 124 4.31 2.33 18.41
C TYR A 124 3.13 2.86 19.22
N GLU A 125 3.11 2.65 20.53
CA GLU A 125 2.08 3.21 21.42
C GLU A 125 2.11 4.73 21.41
N VAL A 126 3.30 5.32 21.52
CA VAL A 126 3.48 6.78 21.44
C VAL A 126 3.06 7.32 20.07
N LEU A 127 3.48 6.65 18.98
CA LEU A 127 3.11 7.06 17.63
C LEU A 127 1.59 7.00 17.40
N LYS A 128 0.94 5.96 17.90
CA LYS A 128 -0.52 5.85 17.83
C LYS A 128 -1.22 6.96 18.58
N ALA A 129 -0.74 7.32 19.77
CA ALA A 129 -1.36 8.33 20.63
C ALA A 129 -1.10 9.77 20.14
N ARG A 130 0.14 10.09 19.75
CA ARG A 130 0.61 11.46 19.45
C ARG A 130 1.69 11.57 18.38
N GLY A 131 1.73 10.63 17.43
CA GLY A 131 2.79 10.61 16.41
C GLY A 131 2.56 11.57 15.23
N ARG A 132 1.40 12.19 15.10
CA ARG A 132 1.12 13.10 13.98
C ARG A 132 1.84 14.44 14.19
N VAL A 133 2.67 14.82 13.20
CA VAL A 133 3.47 16.06 13.24
C VAL A 133 2.60 17.32 13.25
N LYS A 134 1.54 17.32 12.41
CA LYS A 134 0.54 18.41 12.39
C LYS A 134 -0.76 17.89 12.97
N GLU A 135 -1.35 18.66 13.84
CA GLU A 135 -2.67 18.36 14.38
C GLU A 135 -3.72 18.23 13.26
N HIS A 136 -4.63 17.31 13.43
CA HIS A 136 -5.74 17.10 12.51
C HIS A 136 -7.05 17.39 13.26
N ALA A 137 -7.93 18.21 12.69
CA ALA A 137 -9.17 18.66 13.34
C ALA A 137 -9.99 17.52 13.96
N GLN A 138 -10.05 16.34 13.30
CA GLN A 138 -10.85 15.20 13.79
C GLN A 138 -10.04 14.22 14.65
N TYR A 139 -8.72 14.08 14.42
CA TYR A 139 -7.90 13.02 15.03
C TYR A 139 -6.79 13.54 15.93
N GLY A 140 -6.70 14.86 16.13
CA GLY A 140 -5.62 15.48 16.89
C GLY A 140 -4.25 15.04 16.39
N HIS A 141 -3.40 14.63 17.30
CA HIS A 141 -2.07 14.11 17.01
C HIS A 141 -1.98 12.59 16.81
N GLN A 142 -3.11 11.87 16.81
CA GLN A 142 -3.12 10.42 16.65
C GLN A 142 -2.73 9.97 15.23
N LEU A 143 -1.86 8.96 15.11
CA LEU A 143 -1.62 8.25 13.86
C LEU A 143 -2.62 7.09 13.68
N SER A 144 -3.03 6.88 12.42
CA SER A 144 -3.83 5.70 12.10
C SER A 144 -3.03 4.40 12.26
N GLY A 145 -3.71 3.30 12.58
CA GLY A 145 -3.09 1.97 12.61
C GLY A 145 -2.38 1.63 11.30
N SER A 146 -2.96 2.00 10.14
CA SER A 146 -2.34 1.80 8.83
C SER A 146 -1.01 2.56 8.66
N MET A 147 -0.89 3.76 9.23
CA MET A 147 0.37 4.52 9.18
C MET A 147 1.43 3.86 10.06
N VAL A 148 1.07 3.45 11.29
CA VAL A 148 2.00 2.74 12.19
C VAL A 148 2.43 1.41 11.55
N HIS A 149 1.53 0.70 10.89
CA HIS A 149 1.85 -0.51 10.15
C HIS A 149 2.84 -0.26 8.99
N SER A 150 2.68 0.83 8.26
CA SER A 150 3.62 1.22 7.19
C SER A 150 5.01 1.58 7.74
N ILE A 151 5.06 2.26 8.89
CA ILE A 151 6.31 2.56 9.60
C ILE A 151 6.97 1.26 10.06
N HIS A 152 6.18 0.33 10.66
CA HIS A 152 6.67 -0.98 11.05
C HIS A 152 7.26 -1.75 9.87
N THR A 153 6.57 -1.81 8.73
CA THR A 153 7.05 -2.54 7.54
C THR A 153 8.43 -2.06 7.12
N MET A 154 8.64 -0.74 7.02
CA MET A 154 9.95 -0.18 6.68
C MET A 154 10.99 -0.49 7.76
N PHE A 155 10.64 -0.31 9.04
CA PHE A 155 11.56 -0.54 10.15
C PHE A 155 11.94 -2.01 10.27
N HIS A 156 10.97 -2.92 10.04
CA HIS A 156 11.22 -4.36 10.00
C HIS A 156 12.23 -4.74 8.92
N GLU A 157 12.09 -4.22 7.71
CA GLU A 157 13.05 -4.44 6.61
C GLU A 157 14.46 -3.92 6.96
N ALA A 158 14.57 -2.73 7.55
CA ALA A 158 15.83 -2.18 7.97
C ALA A 158 16.51 -3.03 9.05
N MET A 159 15.74 -3.52 10.04
CA MET A 159 16.27 -4.37 11.11
C MET A 159 16.56 -5.80 10.62
N LYS A 160 15.81 -6.28 9.64
CA LYS A 160 16.10 -7.54 8.96
C LYS A 160 17.42 -7.48 8.22
N ALA A 161 17.66 -6.41 7.46
CA ALA A 161 18.94 -6.17 6.79
C ALA A 161 20.10 -6.10 7.80
N ALA A 162 19.91 -5.45 8.97
CA ALA A 162 20.92 -5.42 10.04
C ALA A 162 21.25 -6.81 10.58
N LYS A 163 20.25 -7.68 10.70
CA LYS A 163 20.44 -9.08 11.12
C LYS A 163 21.19 -9.89 10.06
N GLU A 164 20.81 -9.74 8.79
CA GLU A 164 21.49 -10.41 7.67
C GLU A 164 22.94 -9.92 7.48
N SER A 165 23.25 -8.69 7.84
CA SER A 165 24.59 -8.12 7.86
C SER A 165 25.37 -8.39 9.16
N HIS A 166 24.89 -9.27 10.03
CA HIS A 166 25.53 -9.61 11.32
C HIS A 166 25.79 -8.42 12.26
N ILE A 167 25.01 -7.35 12.14
CA ILE A 167 25.06 -6.17 13.02
C ILE A 167 24.25 -6.40 14.29
N ILE A 168 23.17 -7.17 14.20
CA ILE A 168 22.34 -7.58 15.34
C ILE A 168 22.06 -9.09 15.28
N ALA A 169 21.94 -9.72 16.44
CA ALA A 169 21.66 -11.16 16.53
C ALA A 169 20.20 -11.51 16.27
N LYS A 170 19.27 -10.62 16.63
CA LYS A 170 17.83 -10.80 16.47
C LYS A 170 17.19 -9.51 16.02
N ASN A 171 16.19 -9.63 15.15
CA ASN A 171 15.40 -8.47 14.75
C ASN A 171 14.38 -8.14 15.87
N PRO A 172 14.48 -6.96 16.54
CA PRO A 172 13.60 -6.59 17.65
C PRO A 172 12.18 -6.24 17.22
N THR A 173 11.91 -6.21 15.92
CA THR A 173 10.57 -5.95 15.36
C THR A 173 9.82 -7.24 15.05
N GLU A 174 10.47 -8.42 15.20
CA GLU A 174 9.82 -9.71 15.01
C GLU A 174 8.87 -10.01 16.18
N ASN A 175 7.72 -10.62 15.86
CA ASN A 175 6.73 -11.13 16.83
C ASN A 175 6.19 -10.09 17.84
N ILE A 176 6.20 -8.80 17.48
CA ILE A 176 5.56 -7.77 18.30
C ILE A 176 4.16 -7.43 17.76
N PRO A 177 3.22 -7.07 18.65
CA PRO A 177 1.90 -6.63 18.21
C PRO A 177 1.99 -5.32 17.41
N VAL A 178 1.56 -5.36 16.16
CA VAL A 178 1.48 -4.16 15.31
C VAL A 178 0.02 -3.73 15.22
N PRO A 179 -0.31 -2.43 15.35
CA PRO A 179 -1.67 -1.96 15.19
C PRO A 179 -2.26 -2.39 13.86
N LYS A 180 -3.45 -3.00 13.88
CA LYS A 180 -4.13 -3.42 12.66
C LYS A 180 -4.45 -2.21 11.79
N ALA A 181 -4.23 -2.35 10.49
CA ALA A 181 -4.75 -1.42 9.52
C ALA A 181 -6.28 -1.63 9.44
N ASN A 182 -7.03 -0.65 9.94
CA ASN A 182 -8.48 -0.63 9.74
C ASN A 182 -8.76 0.32 8.58
N PRO A 183 -8.78 -0.17 7.33
CA PRO A 183 -9.11 0.66 6.18
C PRO A 183 -10.56 1.12 6.33
N LYS A 184 -10.79 2.43 6.19
CA LYS A 184 -12.14 2.96 6.09
C LYS A 184 -12.78 2.45 4.80
N PRO A 185 -14.10 2.19 4.79
CA PRO A 185 -14.83 1.89 3.56
C PRO A 185 -14.52 2.95 2.50
N LYS A 186 -14.40 2.53 1.25
CA LYS A 186 -14.20 3.44 0.13
C LYS A 186 -15.48 4.21 -0.08
N GLN A 187 -15.36 5.52 -0.26
CA GLN A 187 -16.50 6.35 -0.62
C GLN A 187 -16.57 6.39 -2.15
N ILE A 188 -17.72 6.03 -2.67
CA ILE A 188 -18.05 6.14 -4.10
C ILE A 188 -19.21 7.13 -4.23
N LEU A 189 -19.35 7.74 -5.38
CA LEU A 189 -20.55 8.48 -5.72
C LEU A 189 -21.63 7.47 -6.11
N ASN A 190 -22.81 7.58 -5.50
CA ASN A 190 -24.00 6.86 -5.95
C ASN A 190 -24.59 7.51 -7.23
N ASP A 191 -25.65 6.95 -7.80
CA ASP A 191 -26.21 7.41 -9.07
C ASP A 191 -26.61 8.88 -9.01
N ASP A 192 -27.36 9.32 -7.99
CA ASP A 192 -27.79 10.72 -7.83
C ASP A 192 -26.58 11.67 -7.69
N GLN A 193 -25.58 11.25 -6.91
CA GLN A 193 -24.35 12.03 -6.71
C GLN A 193 -23.48 12.09 -7.97
N LEU A 194 -23.49 11.02 -8.77
CA LEU A 194 -22.79 10.99 -10.06
C LEU A 194 -23.48 11.91 -11.07
N GLU A 195 -24.81 11.91 -11.13
CA GLU A 195 -25.58 12.85 -11.95
C GLU A 195 -25.31 14.30 -11.54
N GLN A 196 -25.35 14.60 -10.24
CA GLN A 196 -25.03 15.91 -9.71
C GLN A 196 -23.59 16.34 -10.02
N PHE A 197 -22.64 15.40 -9.97
CA PHE A 197 -21.25 15.65 -10.34
C PHE A 197 -21.13 15.97 -11.84
N MET A 198 -21.81 15.20 -12.69
CA MET A 198 -21.84 15.43 -14.15
C MET A 198 -22.43 16.80 -14.50
N GLU A 199 -23.51 17.21 -13.84
CA GLU A 199 -24.08 18.55 -14.03
C GLU A 199 -23.12 19.65 -13.58
N ALA A 200 -22.42 19.44 -12.46
CA ALA A 200 -21.44 20.40 -11.96
C ALA A 200 -20.23 20.60 -12.89
N ILE A 201 -19.79 19.56 -13.60
CA ILE A 201 -18.69 19.68 -14.57
C ILE A 201 -19.11 20.19 -15.94
N LYS A 202 -20.40 20.15 -16.29
CA LYS A 202 -20.94 20.41 -17.62
C LYS A 202 -20.53 21.75 -18.21
N HIS A 203 -20.38 22.76 -17.37
CA HIS A 203 -20.00 24.11 -17.76
C HIS A 203 -18.53 24.45 -17.48
N ASP A 204 -17.74 23.49 -17.06
CA ASP A 204 -16.31 23.67 -16.81
C ASP A 204 -15.50 23.41 -18.08
N ALA A 205 -15.25 24.46 -18.86
CA ALA A 205 -14.55 24.38 -20.14
C ALA A 205 -13.12 23.76 -20.05
N VAL A 206 -12.51 23.77 -18.86
CA VAL A 206 -11.15 23.25 -18.64
C VAL A 206 -11.16 21.80 -18.20
N TRP A 207 -12.08 21.44 -17.29
CA TRP A 207 -12.02 20.18 -16.58
C TRP A 207 -13.14 19.19 -16.94
N HIS A 208 -14.15 19.63 -17.70
CA HIS A 208 -15.24 18.76 -18.16
C HIS A 208 -14.71 17.46 -18.79
N ASP A 209 -13.94 17.59 -19.89
CA ASP A 209 -13.42 16.45 -20.64
C ASP A 209 -12.47 15.59 -19.81
N PHE A 210 -11.71 16.21 -18.91
CA PHE A 210 -10.78 15.52 -18.01
C PHE A 210 -11.53 14.60 -17.04
N PHE A 211 -12.54 15.11 -16.34
CA PHE A 211 -13.30 14.31 -15.39
C PHE A 211 -14.24 13.32 -16.07
N TYR A 212 -14.81 13.70 -17.22
CA TYR A 212 -15.61 12.78 -18.02
C TYR A 212 -14.78 11.56 -18.46
N THR A 213 -13.56 11.79 -18.96
CA THR A 213 -12.63 10.71 -19.31
C THR A 213 -12.26 9.85 -18.11
N GLU A 214 -12.06 10.45 -16.93
CA GLU A 214 -11.79 9.68 -15.70
C GLU A 214 -12.95 8.75 -15.34
N LEU A 215 -14.18 9.26 -15.37
CA LEU A 215 -15.40 8.53 -15.00
C LEU A 215 -15.76 7.43 -16.00
N THR A 216 -15.31 7.53 -17.25
CA THR A 216 -15.59 6.54 -18.30
C THR A 216 -14.47 5.54 -18.53
N THR A 217 -13.28 5.78 -17.98
CA THR A 217 -12.09 4.92 -18.17
C THR A 217 -11.50 4.39 -16.87
N GLY A 218 -11.79 5.04 -15.75
CA GLY A 218 -11.22 4.69 -14.44
C GLY A 218 -9.70 4.73 -14.39
N LEU A 219 -9.03 5.60 -15.14
CA LEU A 219 -7.59 5.77 -15.17
C LEU A 219 -7.05 6.24 -13.81
N ARG A 220 -5.80 5.91 -13.49
CA ARG A 220 -5.16 6.54 -12.34
C ARG A 220 -4.89 8.02 -12.66
N ARG A 221 -5.06 8.92 -11.69
CA ARG A 221 -4.85 10.37 -11.86
C ARG A 221 -3.58 10.71 -12.65
N GLY A 222 -2.45 10.07 -12.33
CA GLY A 222 -1.20 10.32 -13.02
C GLY A 222 -1.17 9.76 -14.45
N GLU A 223 -1.90 8.69 -14.74
CA GLU A 223 -2.08 8.14 -16.08
C GLU A 223 -2.90 9.10 -16.93
N LEU A 224 -4.04 9.58 -16.42
CA LEU A 224 -4.90 10.55 -17.08
C LEU A 224 -4.15 11.85 -17.40
N CYS A 225 -3.40 12.40 -16.44
CA CYS A 225 -2.54 13.57 -16.68
C CYS A 225 -1.45 13.32 -17.73
N GLY A 226 -1.08 12.06 -17.96
CA GLY A 226 0.00 11.67 -18.85
C GLY A 226 -0.42 11.27 -20.26
N LEU A 227 -1.69 11.42 -20.61
CA LEU A 227 -2.19 11.06 -21.93
C LEU A 227 -1.72 12.04 -23.00
N MET A 228 -1.27 11.50 -24.13
CA MET A 228 -0.85 12.28 -25.32
C MET A 228 -1.71 11.89 -26.51
N TRP A 229 -1.82 12.75 -27.52
CA TRP A 229 -2.55 12.44 -28.74
C TRP A 229 -1.98 11.24 -29.50
N ALA A 230 -0.68 10.99 -29.37
CA ALA A 230 -0.03 9.79 -29.93
C ALA A 230 -0.49 8.47 -29.25
N ASP A 231 -1.21 8.53 -28.13
CA ASP A 231 -1.77 7.40 -27.43
C ASP A 231 -3.21 7.09 -27.86
N PHE A 232 -3.88 8.02 -28.54
CA PHE A 232 -5.26 7.88 -28.99
C PHE A 232 -5.34 7.46 -30.45
N ASP A 233 -5.84 6.25 -30.67
CA ASP A 233 -6.19 5.75 -32.01
C ASP A 233 -7.68 6.03 -32.25
N GLU A 234 -7.95 7.07 -33.02
CA GLU A 234 -9.29 7.55 -33.32
C GLU A 234 -10.08 6.53 -34.15
N ALA A 235 -9.43 5.87 -35.10
CA ALA A 235 -10.07 4.92 -36.00
C ALA A 235 -10.49 3.64 -35.26
N ALA A 236 -9.65 3.17 -34.33
CA ALA A 236 -9.94 2.01 -33.51
C ALA A 236 -10.75 2.34 -32.25
N GLY A 237 -10.93 3.62 -31.89
CA GLY A 237 -11.56 4.03 -30.63
C GLY A 237 -10.77 3.57 -29.39
N THR A 238 -9.45 3.47 -29.48
CA THR A 238 -8.62 2.94 -28.38
C THR A 238 -7.67 3.97 -27.81
N LEU A 239 -7.35 3.81 -26.53
CA LEU A 239 -6.43 4.66 -25.80
C LEU A 239 -5.32 3.82 -25.13
N ALA A 240 -4.07 4.11 -25.48
CA ALA A 240 -2.89 3.45 -24.92
C ALA A 240 -2.42 4.16 -23.64
N VAL A 241 -2.44 3.46 -22.51
CA VAL A 241 -1.91 3.96 -21.25
C VAL A 241 -0.44 3.56 -21.15
N ARG A 242 0.48 4.51 -21.40
CA ARG A 242 1.93 4.22 -21.49
C ARG A 242 2.75 4.85 -20.38
N ARG A 243 2.28 5.96 -19.79
CA ARG A 243 3.04 6.75 -18.81
C ARG A 243 2.18 7.25 -17.67
N THR A 244 2.84 7.75 -16.65
CA THR A 244 2.19 8.41 -15.51
C THR A 244 2.95 9.70 -15.17
N ILE A 245 2.25 10.78 -14.91
CA ILE A 245 2.83 12.01 -14.42
C ILE A 245 2.87 12.00 -12.91
N HIS A 246 4.02 12.32 -12.35
CA HIS A 246 4.19 12.53 -10.91
C HIS A 246 5.02 13.79 -10.67
N MET A 247 4.92 14.32 -9.47
CA MET A 247 5.64 15.51 -9.05
C MET A 247 6.83 15.10 -8.18
N GLU A 248 8.02 15.51 -8.59
CA GLU A 248 9.24 15.35 -7.80
C GLU A 248 9.43 16.45 -6.76
N LYS A 249 10.45 16.28 -5.91
CA LYS A 249 10.90 17.30 -4.97
C LYS A 249 11.27 18.59 -5.74
N GLY A 250 10.73 19.72 -5.31
CA GLY A 250 10.91 20.99 -6.03
C GLY A 250 9.77 21.32 -7.03
N GLY A 251 8.73 20.47 -7.16
CA GLY A 251 7.55 20.78 -7.97
C GLY A 251 7.68 20.44 -9.47
N ARG A 252 8.79 19.83 -9.89
CA ARG A 252 8.99 19.39 -11.28
C ARG A 252 8.07 18.24 -11.61
N LEU A 253 7.33 18.34 -12.72
CA LEU A 253 6.54 17.24 -13.27
C LEU A 253 7.46 16.31 -14.06
N VAL A 254 7.35 15.02 -13.81
CA VAL A 254 8.13 13.99 -14.49
C VAL A 254 7.20 12.91 -15.02
N ALA A 255 7.37 12.59 -16.29
CA ALA A 255 6.75 11.45 -16.92
C ALA A 255 7.56 10.19 -16.60
N GLY A 256 6.95 9.24 -15.92
CA GLY A 256 7.55 7.94 -15.62
C GLY A 256 6.79 6.81 -16.29
N ALA A 257 7.43 5.65 -16.44
CA ALA A 257 6.74 4.44 -16.85
C ALA A 257 5.63 4.09 -15.85
N THR A 258 4.60 3.39 -16.29
CA THR A 258 3.55 2.88 -15.42
C THR A 258 4.12 2.00 -14.32
N LYS A 259 3.45 1.93 -13.17
CA LYS A 259 3.97 1.28 -11.95
C LYS A 259 4.33 -0.20 -12.11
N THR A 260 3.70 -0.89 -13.07
CA THR A 260 3.92 -2.33 -13.35
C THR A 260 3.92 -2.57 -14.85
N GLY A 261 4.49 -3.66 -15.33
CA GLY A 261 4.42 -4.05 -16.74
C GLY A 261 2.98 -4.14 -17.29
N ARG A 262 2.02 -4.52 -16.45
CA ARG A 262 0.57 -4.50 -16.76
C ARG A 262 -0.06 -3.11 -16.71
N GLY A 263 0.67 -2.09 -16.26
CA GLY A 263 0.22 -0.70 -16.30
C GLY A 263 0.17 -0.16 -17.72
N THR A 264 1.04 -0.63 -18.63
CA THR A 264 0.97 -0.36 -20.07
C THR A 264 -0.11 -1.26 -20.65
N ARG A 265 -1.17 -0.65 -21.15
CA ARG A 265 -2.35 -1.33 -21.68
C ARG A 265 -3.06 -0.46 -22.69
N ASN A 266 -3.81 -1.10 -23.59
CA ASN A 266 -4.76 -0.43 -24.46
C ASN A 266 -6.16 -0.66 -23.87
N ILE A 267 -6.96 0.39 -23.83
CA ILE A 267 -8.37 0.34 -23.43
C ILE A 267 -9.23 0.75 -24.62
N LEU A 268 -10.30 0.00 -24.87
CA LEU A 268 -11.34 0.41 -25.79
C LEU A 268 -12.20 1.46 -25.08
N LEU A 269 -12.41 2.59 -25.73
CA LEU A 269 -13.19 3.69 -25.18
C LEU A 269 -14.69 3.50 -25.48
N PRO A 270 -15.58 3.92 -24.58
CA PRO A 270 -16.97 4.16 -24.94
C PRO A 270 -17.07 5.15 -26.12
N ALA A 271 -18.04 4.94 -27.02
CA ALA A 271 -18.21 5.78 -28.20
C ALA A 271 -18.31 7.28 -27.86
N SER A 272 -18.99 7.63 -26.78
CA SER A 272 -19.10 9.00 -26.28
C SER A 272 -17.76 9.61 -25.91
N THR A 273 -16.88 8.83 -25.26
CA THR A 273 -15.54 9.28 -24.87
C THR A 273 -14.62 9.40 -26.08
N ALA A 274 -14.69 8.44 -27.01
CA ALA A 274 -13.94 8.53 -28.28
C ALA A 274 -14.33 9.76 -29.08
N GLN A 275 -15.62 10.04 -29.24
CA GLN A 275 -16.15 11.22 -29.91
C GLN A 275 -15.70 12.52 -29.21
N LEU A 276 -15.80 12.59 -27.89
CA LEU A 276 -15.35 13.74 -27.11
C LEU A 276 -13.85 14.02 -27.33
N LEU A 277 -13.01 12.99 -27.32
CA LEU A 277 -11.59 13.14 -27.57
C LEU A 277 -11.30 13.53 -29.03
N SER A 278 -12.02 12.98 -30.00
CA SER A 278 -11.89 13.38 -31.42
C SER A 278 -12.23 14.86 -31.64
N GLU A 279 -13.31 15.36 -31.05
CA GLU A 279 -13.66 16.78 -31.12
C GLU A 279 -12.60 17.64 -30.43
N ARG A 280 -12.15 17.27 -29.23
CA ARG A 280 -11.09 17.97 -28.51
C ARG A 280 -9.80 18.04 -29.32
N LYS A 281 -9.42 16.98 -30.04
CA LYS A 281 -8.22 16.88 -30.85
C LYS A 281 -8.19 17.93 -31.99
N LYS A 282 -9.34 18.20 -32.61
CA LYS A 282 -9.47 19.20 -33.69
C LYS A 282 -9.06 20.59 -33.25
N HIS A 283 -9.19 20.90 -31.96
CA HIS A 283 -8.90 22.24 -31.38
C HIS A 283 -7.63 22.23 -30.53
N SER A 284 -6.91 21.10 -30.46
CA SER A 284 -5.70 20.98 -29.67
C SER A 284 -4.46 21.31 -30.46
N TRP A 285 -3.59 22.15 -29.89
CA TRP A 285 -2.26 22.49 -30.36
C TRP A 285 -1.14 22.03 -29.42
N SER A 286 -1.51 21.29 -28.35
CA SER A 286 -0.62 20.61 -27.41
C SER A 286 -0.44 19.16 -27.83
N GLU A 287 0.70 18.56 -27.49
CA GLU A 287 0.89 17.10 -27.60
C GLU A 287 0.10 16.29 -26.54
N TRP A 288 -0.28 16.97 -25.44
CA TRP A 288 -1.03 16.38 -24.34
C TRP A 288 -2.55 16.45 -24.60
N ILE A 289 -3.27 15.36 -24.31
CA ILE A 289 -4.74 15.37 -24.36
C ILE A 289 -5.31 16.35 -23.33
N PHE A 290 -4.68 16.38 -22.15
CA PHE A 290 -5.04 17.28 -21.06
C PHE A 290 -3.80 18.12 -20.67
N PRO A 291 -3.53 19.21 -21.39
CA PRO A 291 -2.42 20.10 -21.06
C PRO A 291 -2.69 20.90 -19.79
N ASN A 292 -1.64 21.44 -19.21
CA ASN A 292 -1.78 22.44 -18.16
C ASN A 292 -2.42 23.71 -18.74
N PRO A 293 -3.52 24.22 -18.17
CA PRO A 293 -4.23 25.39 -18.72
C PRO A 293 -3.37 26.66 -18.84
N LEU A 294 -2.34 26.79 -17.99
CA LEU A 294 -1.45 27.94 -17.97
C LEU A 294 -0.13 27.72 -18.74
N LYS A 295 0.21 26.46 -19.05
CA LYS A 295 1.44 26.04 -19.72
C LYS A 295 1.14 24.85 -20.63
N PRO A 296 0.56 25.11 -21.82
CA PRO A 296 0.06 24.04 -22.70
C PRO A 296 1.13 23.07 -23.23
N GLU A 297 2.40 23.45 -23.20
CA GLU A 297 3.55 22.59 -23.48
C GLU A 297 3.80 21.52 -22.38
N SER A 298 3.17 21.67 -21.23
CA SER A 298 3.29 20.77 -20.10
C SER A 298 1.98 20.01 -19.84
N PRO A 299 2.04 18.79 -19.28
CA PRO A 299 0.85 18.04 -18.89
C PRO A 299 0.13 18.71 -17.71
N THR A 300 -1.14 18.37 -17.52
CA THR A 300 -1.88 18.74 -16.30
C THR A 300 -1.13 18.29 -15.05
N ASN A 301 -0.99 19.20 -14.08
CA ASN A 301 -0.41 18.88 -12.78
C ASN A 301 -1.40 18.03 -11.96
N PRO A 302 -1.03 16.80 -11.52
CA PRO A 302 -1.90 15.95 -10.73
C PRO A 302 -2.38 16.59 -9.41
N ARG A 303 -1.62 17.55 -8.85
CA ARG A 303 -2.03 18.30 -7.66
C ARG A 303 -3.12 19.32 -7.97
N SER A 304 -3.02 20.00 -9.12
CA SER A 304 -4.06 20.95 -9.57
C SER A 304 -5.36 20.22 -9.86
N ALA A 305 -5.31 19.07 -10.56
CA ALA A 305 -6.49 18.22 -10.79
C ALA A 305 -7.16 17.77 -9.48
N TYR A 306 -6.37 17.43 -8.46
CA TYR A 306 -6.90 17.10 -7.13
C TYR A 306 -7.53 18.32 -6.43
N GLY A 307 -6.87 19.47 -6.49
CA GLY A 307 -7.39 20.72 -5.91
C GLY A 307 -8.72 21.14 -6.54
N HIS A 308 -8.80 21.04 -7.87
CA HIS A 308 -10.03 21.36 -8.61
C HIS A 308 -11.18 20.39 -8.27
N LEU A 309 -10.90 19.09 -8.21
CA LEU A 309 -11.90 18.11 -7.74
C LEU A 309 -12.47 18.50 -6.36
N LYS A 310 -11.61 18.92 -5.43
CA LYS A 310 -12.08 19.30 -4.08
C LYS A 310 -12.98 20.54 -4.11
N ALA A 311 -12.61 21.56 -4.89
CA ALA A 311 -13.43 22.74 -5.06
C ALA A 311 -14.79 22.40 -5.71
N LEU A 312 -14.78 21.53 -6.73
CA LEU A 312 -15.98 21.09 -7.41
C LEU A 312 -16.93 20.31 -6.48
N LEU A 313 -16.40 19.37 -5.71
CA LEU A 313 -17.21 18.60 -4.74
C LEU A 313 -17.81 19.51 -3.65
N ASP A 314 -17.04 20.48 -3.18
CA ASP A 314 -17.50 21.45 -2.18
C ASP A 314 -18.60 22.35 -2.72
N SER A 315 -18.41 22.92 -3.92
CA SER A 315 -19.40 23.80 -4.57
C SER A 315 -20.68 23.07 -4.95
N ALA A 316 -20.61 21.80 -5.28
CA ALA A 316 -21.76 20.96 -5.62
C ALA A 316 -22.43 20.30 -4.37
N GLY A 317 -21.92 20.55 -3.16
CA GLY A 317 -22.46 19.90 -1.94
C GLY A 317 -22.25 18.37 -1.90
N LEU A 318 -21.30 17.84 -2.69
CA LEU A 318 -21.02 16.43 -2.80
C LEU A 318 -20.08 15.92 -1.70
N PRO A 319 -20.10 14.62 -1.38
CA PRO A 319 -19.18 14.03 -0.42
C PRO A 319 -17.72 14.31 -0.78
N ASN A 320 -16.90 14.59 0.23
CA ASN A 320 -15.49 14.90 0.06
C ASN A 320 -14.66 13.63 -0.23
N ILE A 321 -14.76 13.09 -1.44
CA ILE A 321 -14.05 11.89 -1.90
C ILE A 321 -12.61 12.23 -2.36
N ARG A 322 -11.76 11.22 -2.42
CA ARG A 322 -10.40 11.34 -2.99
C ARG A 322 -10.46 11.18 -4.51
N PHE A 323 -9.45 11.67 -5.23
CA PHE A 323 -9.38 11.48 -6.69
C PHE A 323 -9.46 9.98 -7.09
N HIS A 324 -8.81 9.12 -6.33
CA HIS A 324 -8.84 7.68 -6.60
C HIS A 324 -10.22 7.04 -6.36
N ASP A 325 -11.09 7.72 -5.62
CA ASP A 325 -12.45 7.25 -5.37
C ASP A 325 -13.35 7.45 -6.61
N LEU A 326 -13.03 8.38 -7.55
CA LEU A 326 -13.67 8.45 -8.87
C LEU A 326 -13.45 7.16 -9.68
N ARG A 327 -12.23 6.65 -9.68
CA ARG A 327 -11.93 5.34 -10.27
C ARG A 327 -12.65 4.20 -9.55
N HIS A 328 -12.83 4.29 -8.23
CA HIS A 328 -13.66 3.33 -7.50
C HIS A 328 -15.13 3.44 -7.89
N THR A 329 -15.64 4.64 -8.09
CA THR A 329 -16.98 4.90 -8.63
C THR A 329 -17.16 4.23 -9.99
N PHE A 330 -16.28 4.51 -10.96
CA PHE A 330 -16.28 3.84 -12.27
C PHE A 330 -16.33 2.32 -12.13
N ALA A 331 -15.43 1.75 -11.32
CA ALA A 331 -15.31 0.31 -11.20
C ALA A 331 -16.53 -0.34 -10.56
N THR A 332 -17.16 0.31 -9.58
CA THR A 332 -18.36 -0.19 -8.91
C THR A 332 -19.55 -0.15 -9.86
N HIS A 333 -19.77 0.96 -10.56
CA HIS A 333 -20.87 1.08 -11.53
C HIS A 333 -20.68 0.13 -12.72
N ALA A 334 -19.43 -0.04 -13.23
CA ALA A 334 -19.16 -1.01 -14.30
C ALA A 334 -19.49 -2.45 -13.90
N LEU A 335 -19.13 -2.86 -12.68
CA LEU A 335 -19.50 -4.19 -12.15
C LEU A 335 -21.00 -4.32 -11.95
N ALA A 336 -21.65 -3.29 -11.41
CA ALA A 336 -23.10 -3.27 -11.24
C ALA A 336 -23.85 -3.36 -12.57
N SER A 337 -23.27 -2.80 -13.64
CA SER A 337 -23.77 -2.88 -15.02
C SER A 337 -23.39 -4.19 -15.75
N GLY A 338 -22.82 -5.19 -15.07
CA GLY A 338 -22.55 -6.51 -15.63
C GLY A 338 -21.19 -6.70 -16.29
N VAL A 339 -20.28 -5.73 -16.22
CA VAL A 339 -18.90 -5.93 -16.69
C VAL A 339 -18.19 -6.94 -15.81
N ASP A 340 -17.65 -8.02 -16.40
CA ASP A 340 -16.96 -9.05 -15.64
C ASP A 340 -15.67 -8.53 -14.97
N ALA A 341 -15.37 -9.07 -13.80
CA ALA A 341 -14.25 -8.60 -12.97
C ALA A 341 -12.86 -8.77 -13.64
N LYS A 342 -12.70 -9.74 -14.54
CA LYS A 342 -11.43 -9.98 -15.24
C LYS A 342 -11.21 -8.91 -16.32
N THR A 343 -12.22 -8.61 -17.11
CA THR A 343 -12.23 -7.51 -18.10
C THR A 343 -11.99 -6.18 -17.40
N LEU A 344 -12.74 -5.88 -16.33
CA LEU A 344 -12.56 -4.66 -15.56
C LEU A 344 -11.14 -4.55 -14.96
N SER A 345 -10.60 -5.67 -14.45
CA SER A 345 -9.20 -5.71 -13.97
C SER A 345 -8.18 -5.37 -15.07
N GLY A 346 -8.44 -5.81 -16.30
CA GLY A 346 -7.66 -5.45 -17.49
C GLY A 346 -7.73 -3.95 -17.79
N ILE A 347 -8.94 -3.38 -17.88
CA ILE A 347 -9.17 -1.93 -18.10
C ILE A 347 -8.44 -1.11 -17.03
N LEU A 348 -8.61 -1.48 -15.77
CA LEU A 348 -8.00 -0.80 -14.65
C LEU A 348 -6.47 -1.01 -14.55
N GLY A 349 -5.90 -2.05 -15.18
CA GLY A 349 -4.49 -2.41 -15.06
C GLY A 349 -4.13 -2.86 -13.64
N HIS A 350 -4.96 -3.72 -13.04
CA HIS A 350 -4.64 -4.40 -11.79
C HIS A 350 -3.77 -5.62 -12.07
N THR A 351 -2.80 -5.88 -11.20
CA THR A 351 -1.90 -7.04 -11.35
C THR A 351 -2.58 -8.37 -11.07
N LYS A 352 -3.65 -8.38 -10.28
CA LYS A 352 -4.45 -9.54 -9.92
C LYS A 352 -5.93 -9.19 -9.99
N ALA A 353 -6.74 -10.03 -10.64
CA ALA A 353 -8.19 -9.88 -10.67
C ALA A 353 -8.82 -10.01 -9.27
N SER A 354 -8.22 -10.81 -8.36
CA SER A 354 -8.63 -10.90 -6.96
C SER A 354 -8.67 -9.52 -6.28
N PHE A 355 -7.74 -8.62 -6.62
CA PHE A 355 -7.77 -7.26 -6.07
C PHE A 355 -9.01 -6.47 -6.50
N THR A 356 -9.50 -6.68 -7.72
CA THR A 356 -10.78 -6.09 -8.20
C THR A 356 -11.94 -6.70 -7.42
N LEU A 357 -11.99 -8.00 -7.29
CA LEU A 357 -12.99 -8.70 -6.51
C LEU A 357 -12.98 -8.26 -5.03
N ASP A 358 -11.86 -8.36 -4.33
CA ASP A 358 -11.71 -7.99 -2.91
C ASP A 358 -12.05 -6.50 -2.65
N THR A 359 -11.88 -5.67 -3.67
CA THR A 359 -12.08 -4.22 -3.57
C THR A 359 -13.53 -3.82 -3.77
N TYR A 360 -14.26 -4.53 -4.64
CA TYR A 360 -15.58 -4.14 -5.13
C TYR A 360 -16.68 -5.18 -4.85
N THR A 361 -16.38 -6.29 -4.18
CA THR A 361 -17.35 -7.36 -3.87
C THR A 361 -18.27 -7.06 -2.69
N HIS A 362 -18.73 -5.85 -2.54
CA HIS A 362 -20.03 -5.71 -1.92
C HIS A 362 -21.08 -6.03 -3.02
N VAL A 363 -21.36 -7.33 -3.18
CA VAL A 363 -22.46 -7.80 -4.04
C VAL A 363 -23.71 -7.07 -3.58
N THR A 364 -24.16 -6.09 -4.35
CA THR A 364 -25.44 -5.43 -4.07
C THR A 364 -26.57 -6.41 -4.35
N GLY A 365 -27.72 -6.26 -3.67
CA GLY A 365 -28.91 -7.08 -3.96
C GLY A 365 -29.30 -7.03 -5.45
N ASP A 366 -29.03 -5.92 -6.12
CA ASP A 366 -29.27 -5.72 -7.55
C ASP A 366 -28.37 -6.57 -8.44
N MET A 367 -27.09 -6.74 -8.09
CA MET A 367 -26.19 -7.66 -8.82
C MET A 367 -26.66 -9.11 -8.72
N GLN A 368 -27.17 -9.52 -7.56
CA GLN A 368 -27.75 -10.87 -7.39
C GLN A 368 -29.02 -11.05 -8.21
N ARG A 369 -29.86 -10.02 -8.27
CA ARG A 369 -31.06 -10.03 -9.08
C ARG A 369 -30.76 -10.13 -10.57
N THR A 370 -29.88 -9.27 -11.08
CA THR A 370 -29.41 -9.30 -12.47
C THR A 370 -28.78 -10.65 -12.83
N ALA A 371 -27.96 -11.22 -11.94
CA ALA A 371 -27.38 -12.55 -12.16
C ALA A 371 -28.46 -13.65 -12.22
N ALA A 372 -29.47 -13.57 -11.36
CA ALA A 372 -30.59 -14.51 -11.37
C ALA A 372 -31.44 -14.39 -12.66
N GLU A 373 -31.68 -13.17 -13.13
CA GLU A 373 -32.37 -12.89 -14.39
C GLU A 373 -31.58 -13.46 -15.59
N ILE A 374 -30.28 -13.18 -15.69
CA ILE A 374 -29.44 -13.73 -16.77
C ILE A 374 -29.43 -15.26 -16.78
N VAL A 375 -29.35 -15.90 -15.61
CA VAL A 375 -29.42 -17.38 -15.51
C VAL A 375 -30.82 -17.88 -15.89
N GLY A 376 -31.89 -17.19 -15.47
CA GLY A 376 -33.27 -17.51 -15.83
C GLY A 376 -33.50 -17.43 -17.33
N ASP A 377 -33.09 -16.33 -17.97
CA ASP A 377 -33.21 -16.11 -19.41
C ASP A 377 -32.43 -17.17 -20.20
N PHE A 378 -31.20 -17.45 -19.82
CA PHE A 378 -30.36 -18.49 -20.43
C PHE A 378 -31.04 -19.88 -20.33
N MET A 379 -31.61 -20.22 -19.17
CA MET A 379 -32.31 -21.51 -18.99
C MET A 379 -33.57 -21.56 -19.80
N THR A 380 -34.32 -20.46 -19.91
CA THR A 380 -35.54 -20.36 -20.74
C THR A 380 -35.22 -20.49 -22.24
N GLU A 381 -34.11 -19.87 -22.69
CA GLU A 381 -33.63 -19.97 -24.08
C GLU A 381 -33.25 -21.41 -24.43
N ILE A 382 -32.60 -22.16 -23.53
CA ILE A 382 -32.23 -23.54 -23.79
C ILE A 382 -33.39 -24.52 -23.68
N LEU A 383 -34.26 -24.34 -22.70
CA LEU A 383 -35.31 -25.30 -22.35
C LEU A 383 -36.65 -24.98 -23.04
N GLY A 384 -36.81 -23.78 -23.59
CA GLY A 384 -38.03 -23.35 -24.31
C GLY A 384 -39.27 -23.14 -23.44
N GLU A 385 -39.21 -23.46 -22.15
CA GLU A 385 -40.31 -23.29 -21.19
C GLU A 385 -39.77 -23.06 -19.79
N GLU A 386 -40.59 -22.40 -18.91
CA GLU A 386 -40.28 -22.33 -17.47
C GLU A 386 -40.27 -23.75 -16.88
N MET A 387 -39.22 -24.06 -16.13
CA MET A 387 -39.07 -25.32 -15.45
C MET A 387 -40.15 -25.47 -14.38
N LYS A 388 -41.08 -26.42 -14.58
CA LYS A 388 -42.11 -26.77 -13.58
C LYS A 388 -41.49 -27.67 -12.51
N PRO A 389 -41.94 -27.57 -11.26
CA PRO A 389 -41.52 -28.52 -10.22
C PRO A 389 -41.85 -29.96 -10.66
N TRP A 390 -40.92 -30.90 -10.40
CA TRP A 390 -41.13 -32.30 -10.71
C TRP A 390 -42.37 -32.82 -9.96
N GLN A 391 -43.38 -33.27 -10.72
CA GLN A 391 -44.56 -33.90 -10.17
C GLN A 391 -44.37 -35.41 -10.28
N ASN A 392 -44.51 -36.11 -9.15
CA ASN A 392 -44.52 -37.58 -9.14
C ASN A 392 -45.67 -38.09 -10.03
N ALA A 393 -45.33 -38.85 -11.05
CA ALA A 393 -46.31 -39.48 -11.95
C ALA A 393 -47.18 -40.57 -11.28
N GLU A 394 -47.05 -40.75 -9.98
CA GLU A 394 -47.75 -41.82 -9.23
C GLU A 394 -49.15 -41.47 -8.70
N ASN A 395 -49.66 -40.25 -9.00
CA ASN A 395 -50.98 -39.83 -8.52
C ASN A 395 -52.09 -39.76 -9.60
N GLU A 396 -51.82 -40.20 -10.84
CA GLU A 396 -52.84 -40.39 -11.84
C GLU A 396 -53.08 -41.88 -12.09
N GLY A 397 -53.82 -42.55 -11.23
CA GLY A 397 -54.30 -43.89 -11.54
C GLY A 397 -54.59 -44.74 -10.34
N THR A 398 -55.77 -44.59 -9.74
CA THR A 398 -56.67 -45.67 -9.34
C THR A 398 -57.89 -45.07 -8.60
N GLY A 399 -58.75 -44.47 -9.36
CA GLY A 399 -60.14 -44.33 -8.97
C GLY A 399 -60.95 -45.42 -9.69
N ALA A 400 -60.74 -46.68 -9.28
CA ALA A 400 -61.64 -47.72 -9.65
C ALA A 400 -62.50 -48.10 -8.42
N SER A 401 -63.76 -47.79 -8.51
CA SER A 401 -64.88 -48.18 -7.65
C SER A 401 -64.90 -49.70 -7.41
N ILE A 402 -65.09 -50.09 -6.17
CA ILE A 402 -65.94 -51.19 -5.78
C ILE A 402 -66.80 -50.74 -4.62
#